data_78b71b48498124de05027bf1f6600125
#
_entry.id   78b71b48498124de05027bf1f6600125
#
_cell.length_a   1.000
_cell.length_b   1.000
_cell.length_c   1.000
_cell.angle_alpha   90.00
_cell.angle_beta   90.00
_cell.angle_gamma   90.00
#
_symmetry.space_group_name_H-M   'P 1'
#
loop_
_entity.id
_entity.type
_entity.pdbx_description
1 polymer ?
#
loop_
_entity_poly.entity_id
_entity_poly.type
_entity_poly.pdbx_seq_one_letter_code
_entity_poly.pdbx_strand_id
1 'polypeptide(L)'
;VSISKQAQLSYSQSLARESSIEITTRDGDKVSINLSNSSSSQTSISYSDIQSQNSSKSALALSASVQSSSQYQISIEGNLDSDERKAIERLVNEISNVANKLYGGNTESAFKAASSIEYNSDELQDYSYDIKETRTQQFITAYEEVANFQPNSQPKPNFSNNSFNLLDKLNELAIKTLEHLNDVIEPKQIDSLIEKAYDFLTKINEIEQFNSKNGLVENQ
;
A
#
# COMPACT_ATOMS: atom_id res chain seq x y z
N VAL A 1 -30.28 25.02 11.09
CA VAL A 1 -29.43 24.50 9.97
C VAL A 1 -28.25 23.81 10.58
N SER A 2 -27.96 22.58 10.17
CA SER A 2 -26.71 21.91 10.48
C SER A 2 -26.04 21.48 9.16
N ILE A 3 -24.76 21.66 9.08
CA ILE A 3 -23.93 21.24 7.95
C ILE A 3 -22.90 20.24 8.48
N SER A 4 -22.79 19.10 7.82
CA SER A 4 -21.77 18.10 8.09
C SER A 4 -20.94 17.89 6.83
N LYS A 5 -19.64 18.02 6.97
CA LYS A 5 -18.67 17.74 5.90
C LYS A 5 -17.75 16.64 6.35
N GLN A 6 -17.51 15.66 5.48
CA GLN A 6 -16.58 14.58 5.73
C GLN A 6 -15.67 14.40 4.52
N ALA A 7 -14.38 14.25 4.77
CA ALA A 7 -13.40 13.91 3.76
C ALA A 7 -12.54 12.76 4.25
N GLN A 8 -12.26 11.82 3.38
CA GLN A 8 -11.39 10.69 3.66
C GLN A 8 -10.40 10.47 2.53
N LEU A 9 -9.17 10.25 2.89
CA LEU A 9 -8.09 9.83 2.03
C LEU A 9 -7.51 8.55 2.60
N SER A 10 -7.40 7.49 1.81
CA SER A 10 -6.69 6.29 2.20
C SER A 10 -5.77 5.80 1.09
N TYR A 11 -4.60 5.36 1.51
CA TYR A 11 -3.62 4.71 0.67
C TYR A 11 -3.26 3.35 1.28
N SER A 12 -3.29 2.33 0.47
CA SER A 12 -2.83 1.01 0.86
C SER A 12 -1.92 0.41 -0.20
N GLN A 13 -0.92 -0.30 0.25
CA GLN A 13 -0.06 -1.09 -0.60
C GLN A 13 0.15 -2.47 0.00
N SER A 14 0.27 -3.47 -0.85
CA SER A 14 0.65 -4.82 -0.44
C SER A 14 1.64 -5.41 -1.41
N LEU A 15 2.55 -6.20 -0.87
CA LEU A 15 3.55 -6.97 -1.58
C LEU A 15 3.45 -8.41 -1.09
N ALA A 16 3.24 -9.35 -1.99
CA ALA A 16 3.32 -10.78 -1.72
C ALA A 16 4.37 -11.41 -2.63
N ARG A 17 5.24 -12.22 -2.05
CA ARG A 17 6.26 -13.00 -2.74
C ARG A 17 6.11 -14.44 -2.33
N GLU A 18 6.00 -15.29 -3.32
CA GLU A 18 5.87 -16.72 -3.16
C GLU A 18 6.95 -17.40 -4.00
N SER A 19 7.60 -18.40 -3.45
CA SER A 19 8.44 -19.29 -4.23
C SER A 19 8.25 -20.73 -3.78
N SER A 20 8.18 -21.62 -4.74
CA SER A 20 8.08 -23.06 -4.54
C SER A 20 9.17 -23.74 -5.36
N ILE A 21 9.88 -24.66 -4.75
CA ILE A 21 10.93 -25.45 -5.38
C ILE A 21 10.66 -26.92 -5.08
N GLU A 22 10.59 -27.72 -6.13
CA GLU A 22 10.48 -29.18 -6.06
C GLU A 22 11.71 -29.78 -6.66
N ILE A 23 12.35 -30.75 -5.97
CA ILE A 23 13.58 -31.40 -6.40
C ILE A 23 13.40 -32.90 -6.20
N THR A 24 13.84 -33.69 -7.19
CA THR A 24 13.92 -35.13 -7.09
C THR A 24 15.39 -35.55 -7.28
N THR A 25 15.93 -36.32 -6.36
CA THR A 25 17.30 -36.86 -6.46
C THR A 25 17.36 -38.10 -7.36
N ARG A 26 18.55 -38.54 -7.70
CA ARG A 26 18.75 -39.77 -8.48
C ARG A 26 18.27 -41.00 -7.75
N ASP A 27 18.38 -41.01 -6.44
CA ASP A 27 17.94 -42.11 -5.60
C ASP A 27 16.44 -42.13 -5.34
N GLY A 28 15.73 -41.08 -5.84
CA GLY A 28 14.30 -40.97 -5.78
C GLY A 28 13.77 -40.19 -4.57
N ASP A 29 14.65 -39.58 -3.78
CA ASP A 29 14.29 -38.74 -2.67
C ASP A 29 13.66 -37.44 -3.21
N LYS A 30 12.69 -36.87 -2.46
CA LYS A 30 12.00 -35.67 -2.87
C LYS A 30 12.16 -34.55 -1.83
N VAL A 31 12.42 -33.38 -2.30
CA VAL A 31 12.49 -32.15 -1.48
C VAL A 31 11.55 -31.09 -2.04
N SER A 32 10.68 -30.60 -1.17
CA SER A 32 9.79 -29.48 -1.45
C SER A 32 10.12 -28.34 -0.52
N ILE A 33 10.35 -27.15 -1.09
CA ILE A 33 10.66 -25.92 -0.35
C ILE A 33 9.64 -24.86 -0.75
N ASN A 34 8.87 -24.38 0.21
CA ASN A 34 7.90 -23.30 0.01
C ASN A 34 8.26 -22.10 0.88
N LEU A 35 8.35 -20.94 0.26
CA LEU A 35 8.60 -19.67 0.90
C LEU A 35 7.50 -18.70 0.54
N SER A 36 6.88 -18.08 1.53
CA SER A 36 5.88 -17.03 1.35
C SER A 36 6.21 -15.85 2.24
N ASN A 37 6.33 -14.68 1.63
CA ASN A 37 6.52 -13.42 2.34
C ASN A 37 5.43 -12.45 1.91
N SER A 38 4.77 -11.81 2.87
CA SER A 38 3.83 -10.75 2.59
C SER A 38 4.08 -9.54 3.47
N SER A 39 3.91 -8.37 2.89
CA SER A 39 3.90 -7.11 3.61
C SER A 39 2.77 -6.23 3.11
N SER A 40 2.13 -5.51 4.02
CA SER A 40 1.12 -4.53 3.66
C SER A 40 1.26 -3.30 4.55
N SER A 41 0.98 -2.15 3.96
CA SER A 41 0.85 -0.90 4.69
C SER A 41 -0.42 -0.18 4.29
N GLN A 42 -1.04 0.45 5.25
CA GLN A 42 -2.23 1.27 5.05
C GLN A 42 -2.08 2.56 5.83
N THR A 43 -2.38 3.67 5.16
CA THR A 43 -2.46 5.00 5.77
C THR A 43 -3.80 5.59 5.42
N SER A 44 -4.49 6.15 6.41
CA SER A 44 -5.74 6.87 6.16
C SER A 44 -5.79 8.17 6.95
N ILE A 45 -6.30 9.21 6.30
CA ILE A 45 -6.60 10.50 6.87
C ILE A 45 -8.10 10.70 6.73
N SER A 46 -8.78 11.01 7.82
CA SER A 46 -10.19 11.38 7.80
C SER A 46 -10.39 12.73 8.49
N TYR A 47 -11.19 13.55 7.86
CA TYR A 47 -11.62 14.84 8.37
C TYR A 47 -13.13 14.87 8.49
N SER A 48 -13.62 15.42 9.60
CA SER A 48 -15.04 15.72 9.77
C SER A 48 -15.22 17.13 10.33
N ASP A 49 -16.17 17.87 9.77
CA ASP A 49 -16.61 19.17 10.26
C ASP A 49 -18.12 19.17 10.40
N ILE A 50 -18.60 19.48 11.60
CA ILE A 50 -20.03 19.56 11.91
C ILE A 50 -20.30 20.96 12.43
N GLN A 51 -21.09 21.70 11.70
CA GLN A 51 -21.52 23.04 12.06
C GLN A 51 -23.03 23.04 12.37
N SER A 52 -23.40 23.56 13.53
CA SER A 52 -24.78 23.78 13.95
C SER A 52 -24.98 25.25 14.36
N GLN A 53 -26.21 25.67 14.58
CA GLN A 53 -26.50 27.06 14.92
C GLN A 53 -25.71 27.61 16.11
N ASN A 54 -25.33 26.75 17.07
CA ASN A 54 -24.69 27.18 18.31
C ASN A 54 -23.38 26.45 18.61
N SER A 55 -22.91 25.60 17.71
CA SER A 55 -21.67 24.86 17.91
C SER A 55 -21.00 24.50 16.57
N SER A 56 -19.67 24.49 16.59
CA SER A 56 -18.83 23.98 15.52
C SER A 56 -17.87 22.96 16.12
N LYS A 57 -17.75 21.80 15.47
CA LYS A 57 -16.84 20.74 15.87
C LYS A 57 -16.12 20.22 14.64
N SER A 58 -14.82 20.31 14.63
CA SER A 58 -13.96 19.69 13.62
C SER A 58 -13.09 18.63 14.28
N ALA A 59 -12.88 17.54 13.57
CA ALA A 59 -12.01 16.45 13.98
C ALA A 59 -11.18 15.97 12.80
N LEU A 60 -9.91 15.71 13.06
CA LEU A 60 -8.99 15.09 12.13
C LEU A 60 -8.46 13.81 12.77
N ALA A 61 -8.52 12.72 12.04
CA ALA A 61 -7.95 11.46 12.47
C ALA A 61 -6.97 10.95 11.41
N LEU A 62 -5.83 10.48 11.88
CA LEU A 62 -4.83 9.83 11.07
C LEU A 62 -4.60 8.43 11.64
N SER A 63 -4.55 7.44 10.78
CA SER A 63 -4.15 6.09 11.14
C SER A 63 -3.12 5.56 10.14
N ALA A 64 -2.13 4.84 10.67
CA ALA A 64 -1.17 4.10 9.87
C ALA A 64 -1.01 2.70 10.47
N SER A 65 -0.95 1.70 9.62
CA SER A 65 -0.69 0.32 10.01
C SER A 65 0.28 -0.32 9.04
N VAL A 66 1.19 -1.14 9.59
CA VAL A 66 2.11 -1.97 8.81
C VAL A 66 2.00 -3.38 9.32
N GLN A 67 1.90 -4.33 8.40
CA GLN A 67 1.84 -5.75 8.72
C GLN A 67 2.82 -6.50 7.83
N SER A 68 3.57 -7.44 8.40
CA SER A 68 4.43 -8.34 7.66
C SER A 68 4.30 -9.77 8.18
N SER A 69 4.41 -10.74 7.30
CA SER A 69 4.48 -12.14 7.65
C SER A 69 5.46 -12.86 6.74
N SER A 70 6.14 -13.87 7.29
CA SER A 70 7.04 -14.76 6.57
C SER A 70 6.74 -16.18 6.98
N GLN A 71 6.63 -17.07 6.00
CA GLN A 71 6.42 -18.49 6.20
C GLN A 71 7.45 -19.25 5.37
N TYR A 72 8.06 -20.24 5.99
CA TYR A 72 9.03 -21.12 5.39
C TYR A 72 8.67 -22.57 5.74
N GLN A 73 8.58 -23.43 4.71
CA GLN A 73 8.25 -24.84 4.88
C GLN A 73 9.19 -25.66 4.02
N ILE A 74 9.81 -26.68 4.63
CA ILE A 74 10.57 -27.71 3.93
C ILE A 74 9.92 -29.05 4.23
N SER A 75 9.75 -29.87 3.20
CA SER A 75 9.38 -31.27 3.28
C SER A 75 10.44 -32.11 2.59
N ILE A 76 10.86 -33.19 3.23
CA ILE A 76 11.83 -34.14 2.69
C ILE A 76 11.22 -35.54 2.81
N GLU A 77 11.12 -36.20 1.68
CA GLU A 77 10.73 -37.62 1.58
C GLU A 77 11.95 -38.42 1.16
N GLY A 78 12.40 -39.34 2.01
CA GLY A 78 13.60 -40.15 1.79
C GLY A 78 14.73 -39.83 2.76
N ASN A 79 15.96 -40.14 2.40
CA ASN A 79 17.13 -39.98 3.26
C ASN A 79 18.31 -39.38 2.47
N LEU A 80 18.34 -38.10 2.37
CA LEU A 80 19.37 -37.35 1.64
C LEU A 80 20.79 -37.63 2.17
N ASP A 81 21.68 -38.02 1.32
CA ASP A 81 23.09 -38.14 1.63
C ASP A 81 23.85 -36.80 1.61
N SER A 82 25.15 -36.79 1.82
CA SER A 82 25.94 -35.56 1.93
C SER A 82 26.12 -34.87 0.59
N ASP A 83 26.15 -35.59 -0.53
CA ASP A 83 26.41 -35.05 -1.85
C ASP A 83 25.15 -34.55 -2.50
N GLU A 84 24.02 -35.25 -2.28
CA GLU A 84 22.68 -34.77 -2.61
C GLU A 84 22.36 -33.44 -1.90
N ARG A 85 22.65 -33.35 -0.58
CA ARG A 85 22.43 -32.10 0.17
C ARG A 85 23.22 -30.91 -0.39
N LYS A 86 24.50 -31.14 -0.79
CA LYS A 86 25.30 -30.10 -1.42
C LYS A 86 24.78 -29.73 -2.80
N ALA A 87 24.30 -30.71 -3.57
CA ALA A 87 23.72 -30.47 -4.89
C ALA A 87 22.43 -29.64 -4.78
N ILE A 88 21.54 -29.96 -3.82
CA ILE A 88 20.33 -29.24 -3.52
C ILE A 88 20.65 -27.81 -3.06
N GLU A 89 21.60 -27.63 -2.15
CA GLU A 89 22.02 -26.30 -1.67
C GLU A 89 22.49 -25.39 -2.80
N ARG A 90 23.33 -25.93 -3.73
CA ARG A 90 23.76 -25.15 -4.89
C ARG A 90 22.59 -24.75 -5.79
N LEU A 91 21.70 -25.69 -6.11
CA LEU A 91 20.53 -25.42 -6.94
C LEU A 91 19.61 -24.38 -6.31
N VAL A 92 19.33 -24.47 -5.00
CA VAL A 92 18.52 -23.50 -4.28
C VAL A 92 19.15 -22.11 -4.30
N ASN A 93 20.49 -22.02 -4.20
CA ASN A 93 21.19 -20.74 -4.31
C ASN A 93 21.08 -20.13 -5.71
N GLU A 94 21.17 -20.93 -6.78
CA GLU A 94 20.96 -20.47 -8.16
C GLU A 94 19.51 -19.96 -8.36
N ILE A 95 18.51 -20.72 -7.91
CA ILE A 95 17.11 -20.32 -7.97
C ILE A 95 16.85 -19.04 -7.15
N SER A 96 17.47 -18.90 -5.98
CA SER A 96 17.38 -17.71 -5.14
C SER A 96 17.96 -16.47 -5.85
N ASN A 97 19.04 -16.63 -6.63
CA ASN A 97 19.59 -15.56 -7.46
C ASN A 97 18.60 -15.11 -8.55
N VAL A 98 17.87 -16.04 -9.19
CA VAL A 98 16.79 -15.72 -10.12
C VAL A 98 15.69 -14.93 -9.43
N ALA A 99 15.22 -15.41 -8.26
CA ALA A 99 14.19 -14.77 -7.47
C ALA A 99 14.57 -13.32 -7.09
N ASN A 100 15.80 -13.11 -6.61
CA ASN A 100 16.29 -11.78 -6.23
C ASN A 100 16.32 -10.80 -7.41
N LYS A 101 16.69 -11.25 -8.60
CA LYS A 101 16.65 -10.42 -9.81
C LYS A 101 15.22 -10.07 -10.21
N LEU A 102 14.30 -11.04 -10.16
CA LEU A 102 12.89 -10.83 -10.45
C LEU A 102 12.25 -9.82 -9.46
N TYR A 103 12.47 -10.02 -8.17
CA TYR A 103 11.98 -9.16 -7.11
C TYR A 103 12.59 -7.75 -7.13
N GLY A 104 13.81 -7.62 -7.68
CA GLY A 104 14.43 -6.33 -7.97
C GLY A 104 13.89 -5.63 -9.22
N GLY A 105 12.88 -6.21 -9.90
CA GLY A 105 12.26 -5.65 -11.10
C GLY A 105 13.07 -5.87 -12.38
N ASN A 106 14.19 -6.61 -12.34
CA ASN A 106 15.02 -6.86 -13.50
C ASN A 106 14.66 -8.22 -14.14
N THR A 107 13.55 -8.24 -14.86
CA THR A 107 13.01 -9.45 -15.50
C THR A 107 13.95 -10.04 -16.57
N GLU A 108 14.69 -9.21 -17.32
CA GLU A 108 15.66 -9.66 -18.31
C GLU A 108 16.82 -10.41 -17.65
N SER A 109 17.41 -9.84 -16.58
CA SER A 109 18.48 -10.49 -15.82
C SER A 109 17.99 -11.73 -15.09
N ALA A 110 16.74 -11.76 -14.63
CA ALA A 110 16.14 -12.94 -14.02
C ALA A 110 15.98 -14.07 -15.05
N PHE A 111 15.47 -13.75 -16.25
CA PHE A 111 15.35 -14.72 -17.33
C PHE A 111 16.71 -15.29 -17.77
N LYS A 112 17.72 -14.42 -17.90
CA LYS A 112 19.09 -14.83 -18.23
C LYS A 112 19.66 -15.76 -17.15
N ALA A 113 19.48 -15.43 -15.88
CA ALA A 113 19.92 -16.28 -14.77
C ALA A 113 19.19 -17.62 -14.77
N ALA A 114 17.86 -17.62 -14.97
CA ALA A 114 17.05 -18.83 -15.08
C ALA A 114 17.52 -19.77 -16.21
N SER A 115 17.89 -19.20 -17.35
CA SER A 115 18.40 -19.96 -18.52
C SER A 115 19.81 -20.49 -18.33
N SER A 116 20.54 -20.02 -17.31
CA SER A 116 21.93 -20.41 -17.03
C SER A 116 22.08 -21.18 -15.71
N ILE A 117 21.00 -21.68 -15.14
CA ILE A 117 21.07 -22.53 -13.94
C ILE A 117 21.83 -23.81 -14.28
N GLU A 118 22.92 -24.05 -13.54
CA GLU A 118 23.66 -25.28 -13.58
C GLU A 118 23.33 -26.12 -12.34
N TYR A 119 22.98 -27.36 -12.55
CA TYR A 119 22.73 -28.31 -11.47
C TYR A 119 23.53 -29.58 -11.61
N ASN A 120 23.82 -30.26 -10.51
CA ASN A 120 24.55 -31.51 -10.51
C ASN A 120 23.62 -32.66 -10.94
N SER A 121 23.71 -33.05 -12.24
CA SER A 121 22.89 -34.12 -12.80
C SER A 121 23.30 -35.53 -12.33
N ASP A 122 24.42 -35.67 -11.64
CA ASP A 122 24.82 -36.94 -11.05
C ASP A 122 24.04 -37.25 -9.78
N GLU A 123 23.65 -36.21 -9.04
CA GLU A 123 22.89 -36.30 -7.78
C GLU A 123 21.40 -35.99 -7.97
N LEU A 124 21.06 -35.06 -8.85
CA LEU A 124 19.69 -34.62 -9.04
C LEU A 124 19.10 -35.12 -10.37
N GLN A 125 17.93 -35.72 -10.29
CA GLN A 125 17.23 -36.25 -11.45
C GLN A 125 16.42 -35.13 -12.16
N ASP A 126 15.68 -34.36 -11.38
CA ASP A 126 14.78 -33.34 -11.90
C ASP A 126 14.55 -32.24 -10.86
N TYR A 127 14.20 -31.06 -11.34
CA TYR A 127 13.75 -29.95 -10.50
C TYR A 127 12.75 -29.06 -11.22
N SER A 128 11.88 -28.45 -10.46
CA SER A 128 11.00 -27.37 -10.92
C SER A 128 10.93 -26.26 -9.89
N TYR A 129 10.64 -25.05 -10.34
CA TYR A 129 10.42 -23.91 -9.44
C TYR A 129 9.37 -22.95 -9.99
N ASP A 130 8.65 -22.32 -9.10
CA ASP A 130 7.73 -21.23 -9.37
C ASP A 130 8.11 -20.04 -8.49
N ILE A 131 8.19 -18.85 -9.09
CA ILE A 131 8.52 -17.60 -8.39
C ILE A 131 7.48 -16.56 -8.79
N LYS A 132 6.77 -16.03 -7.80
CA LYS A 132 5.71 -15.06 -8.02
C LYS A 132 5.87 -13.85 -7.13
N GLU A 133 5.69 -12.67 -7.71
CA GLU A 133 5.54 -11.41 -6.98
C GLU A 133 4.22 -10.76 -7.36
N THR A 134 3.46 -10.38 -6.36
CA THR A 134 2.22 -9.61 -6.53
C THR A 134 2.35 -8.30 -5.78
N ARG A 135 2.20 -7.17 -6.49
CA ARG A 135 2.16 -5.82 -5.90
C ARG A 135 0.79 -5.23 -6.14
N THR A 136 0.17 -4.74 -5.10
CA THR A 136 -1.11 -4.03 -5.18
C THR A 136 -0.95 -2.66 -4.55
N GLN A 137 -1.44 -1.63 -5.23
CA GLN A 137 -1.52 -0.28 -4.69
C GLN A 137 -2.94 0.22 -4.90
N GLN A 138 -3.52 0.80 -3.87
CA GLN A 138 -4.86 1.34 -3.92
C GLN A 138 -4.88 2.71 -3.27
N PHE A 139 -5.53 3.64 -3.94
CA PHE A 139 -5.77 4.98 -3.46
C PHE A 139 -7.27 5.26 -3.47
N ILE A 140 -7.83 5.69 -2.35
CA ILE A 140 -9.25 5.98 -2.21
C ILE A 140 -9.40 7.39 -1.66
N THR A 141 -10.22 8.20 -2.34
CA THR A 141 -10.67 9.49 -1.87
C THR A 141 -12.19 9.49 -1.78
N ALA A 142 -12.72 10.02 -0.70
CA ALA A 142 -14.15 10.20 -0.52
C ALA A 142 -14.42 11.58 0.08
N TYR A 143 -15.42 12.28 -0.44
CA TYR A 143 -15.93 13.52 0.10
C TYR A 143 -17.45 13.45 0.20
N GLU A 144 -18.00 13.89 1.31
CA GLU A 144 -19.44 13.97 1.54
C GLU A 144 -19.77 15.28 2.24
N GLU A 145 -20.78 15.98 1.73
CA GLU A 145 -21.37 17.14 2.38
C GLU A 145 -22.87 16.93 2.51
N VAL A 146 -23.37 17.07 3.73
CA VAL A 146 -24.80 16.98 4.04
C VAL A 146 -25.26 18.25 4.73
N ALA A 147 -26.23 18.93 4.11
CA ALA A 147 -26.87 20.10 4.68
C ALA A 147 -28.32 19.78 5.07
N ASN A 148 -28.66 19.93 6.36
CA ASN A 148 -30.02 19.77 6.88
C ASN A 148 -30.64 21.12 7.10
N PHE A 149 -31.63 21.48 6.30
CA PHE A 149 -32.42 22.71 6.43
C PHE A 149 -33.71 22.43 7.17
N GLN A 150 -33.92 23.10 8.32
CA GLN A 150 -35.25 23.16 8.94
C GLN A 150 -36.06 24.29 8.30
N PRO A 151 -37.29 24.05 7.82
CA PRO A 151 -38.04 25.02 6.97
C PRO A 151 -38.49 26.29 7.66
N ASN A 152 -38.20 26.54 8.93
CA ASN A 152 -38.78 27.63 9.70
C ASN A 152 -37.84 28.67 10.31
N SER A 153 -36.60 28.77 9.85
CA SER A 153 -35.73 29.88 10.29
C SER A 153 -34.78 30.26 9.17
N GLN A 154 -34.98 31.41 8.58
CA GLN A 154 -33.98 32.08 7.75
C GLN A 154 -32.91 32.74 8.64
N PRO A 155 -31.72 32.17 8.78
CA PRO A 155 -30.52 32.98 8.81
C PRO A 155 -29.66 32.63 7.58
N LYS A 156 -29.23 33.65 6.85
CA LYS A 156 -28.22 33.48 5.79
C LYS A 156 -26.98 32.81 6.40
N PRO A 157 -26.50 31.71 5.83
CA PRO A 157 -25.23 31.12 6.29
C PRO A 157 -24.10 32.14 6.02
N ASN A 158 -23.50 32.64 7.07
CA ASN A 158 -22.25 33.38 6.97
C ASN A 158 -21.16 32.34 6.70
N PHE A 159 -20.77 32.16 5.45
CA PHE A 159 -19.60 31.39 5.07
C PHE A 159 -18.36 32.17 5.54
N SER A 160 -17.93 31.91 6.77
CA SER A 160 -16.73 32.52 7.30
C SER A 160 -15.50 31.85 6.65
N ASN A 161 -14.48 32.67 6.37
CA ASN A 161 -13.19 32.33 5.74
C ASN A 161 -12.33 31.27 6.50
N ASN A 162 -12.93 30.39 7.30
CA ASN A 162 -12.23 29.38 8.09
C ASN A 162 -11.74 28.17 7.26
N SER A 163 -12.18 28.03 5.99
CA SER A 163 -11.76 26.93 5.12
C SER A 163 -10.25 26.98 4.81
N PHE A 164 -9.67 28.20 4.68
CA PHE A 164 -8.23 28.37 4.43
C PHE A 164 -7.37 27.92 5.61
N ASN A 165 -7.79 28.18 6.84
CA ASN A 165 -7.06 27.74 8.04
C ASN A 165 -7.06 26.23 8.24
N LEU A 166 -7.99 25.53 7.62
CA LEU A 166 -8.10 24.09 7.71
C LEU A 166 -7.14 23.37 6.76
N LEU A 167 -7.06 23.86 5.52
CA LEU A 167 -6.12 23.34 4.52
C LEU A 167 -4.67 23.49 5.00
N ASP A 168 -4.32 24.64 5.59
CA ASP A 168 -3.02 24.89 6.18
C ASP A 168 -2.73 23.92 7.36
N LYS A 169 -3.71 23.68 8.22
CA LYS A 169 -3.57 22.72 9.33
C LYS A 169 -3.48 21.27 8.89
N LEU A 170 -4.24 20.88 7.85
CA LEU A 170 -4.18 19.56 7.25
C LEU A 170 -2.82 19.33 6.62
N ASN A 171 -2.30 20.34 5.93
CA ASN A 171 -1.00 20.31 5.30
C ASN A 171 0.13 20.20 6.35
N GLU A 172 0.10 21.04 7.39
CA GLU A 172 1.07 20.99 8.50
C GLU A 172 1.05 19.63 9.21
N LEU A 173 -0.13 19.05 9.44
CA LEU A 173 -0.27 17.78 10.10
C LEU A 173 0.15 16.60 9.20
N ALA A 174 -0.18 16.65 7.90
CA ALA A 174 0.28 15.67 6.93
C ALA A 174 1.81 15.64 6.86
N ILE A 175 2.45 16.80 6.79
CA ILE A 175 3.93 16.92 6.78
C ILE A 175 4.53 16.35 8.06
N LYS A 176 4.07 16.78 9.25
CA LYS A 176 4.57 16.28 10.53
C LYS A 176 4.40 14.76 10.71
N THR A 177 3.32 14.21 10.16
CA THR A 177 3.08 12.77 10.26
C THR A 177 3.94 11.99 9.28
N LEU A 178 4.18 12.54 8.09
CA LEU A 178 5.07 11.94 7.11
C LEU A 178 6.53 11.97 7.58
N GLU A 179 6.94 13.01 8.29
CA GLU A 179 8.25 13.06 8.95
C GLU A 179 8.41 11.95 10.01
N HIS A 180 7.37 11.61 10.76
CA HIS A 180 7.38 10.51 11.73
C HIS A 180 7.32 9.12 11.07
N LEU A 181 6.75 9.00 9.86
CA LEU A 181 6.69 7.75 9.10
C LEU A 181 7.98 7.48 8.29
N ASN A 182 8.88 8.47 8.18
CA ASN A 182 10.11 8.36 7.42
C ASN A 182 11.04 7.22 7.88
N ASP A 183 10.92 6.79 9.15
CA ASP A 183 11.65 5.64 9.69
C ASP A 183 11.05 4.27 9.30
N VAL A 184 9.84 4.26 8.70
CA VAL A 184 9.06 3.03 8.43
C VAL A 184 8.75 2.85 6.94
N ILE A 185 8.82 3.91 6.13
CA ILE A 185 8.43 3.91 4.70
C ILE A 185 9.60 4.46 3.87
N GLU A 186 9.86 3.85 2.70
CA GLU A 186 10.89 4.37 1.79
C GLU A 186 10.61 5.82 1.36
N PRO A 187 11.63 6.72 1.32
CA PRO A 187 11.47 8.15 1.03
C PRO A 187 10.68 8.46 -0.26
N LYS A 188 10.89 7.68 -1.33
CA LYS A 188 10.16 7.85 -2.60
C LYS A 188 8.66 7.60 -2.51
N GLN A 189 8.22 6.81 -1.54
CA GLN A 189 6.79 6.55 -1.30
C GLN A 189 6.15 7.71 -0.55
N ILE A 190 6.91 8.38 0.30
CA ILE A 190 6.47 9.55 1.04
C ILE A 190 6.21 10.72 0.10
N ASP A 191 7.14 11.01 -0.83
CA ASP A 191 6.99 12.08 -1.82
C ASP A 191 5.73 11.88 -2.68
N SER A 192 5.47 10.64 -3.13
CA SER A 192 4.25 10.30 -3.86
C SER A 192 2.97 10.44 -3.04
N LEU A 193 3.02 10.18 -1.73
CA LEU A 193 1.88 10.38 -0.83
C LEU A 193 1.60 11.85 -0.59
N ILE A 194 2.65 12.64 -0.42
CA ILE A 194 2.56 14.11 -0.27
C ILE A 194 1.94 14.71 -1.53
N GLU A 195 2.43 14.38 -2.71
CA GLU A 195 1.92 14.89 -3.98
C GLU A 195 0.43 14.56 -4.16
N LYS A 196 0.03 13.32 -3.90
CA LYS A 196 -1.38 12.89 -3.98
C LYS A 196 -2.27 13.56 -2.92
N ALA A 197 -1.74 13.81 -1.72
CA ALA A 197 -2.46 14.54 -0.70
C ALA A 197 -2.67 16.02 -1.10
N TYR A 198 -1.67 16.66 -1.71
CA TYR A 198 -1.77 18.00 -2.27
C TYR A 198 -2.82 18.09 -3.38
N ASP A 199 -2.79 17.15 -4.34
CA ASP A 199 -3.78 17.09 -5.42
C ASP A 199 -5.20 16.94 -4.89
N PHE A 200 -5.38 16.11 -3.86
CA PHE A 200 -6.67 15.92 -3.21
C PHE A 200 -7.17 17.19 -2.53
N LEU A 201 -6.31 17.86 -1.75
CA LEU A 201 -6.64 19.10 -1.06
C LEU A 201 -6.95 20.23 -2.05
N THR A 202 -6.24 20.30 -3.16
CA THR A 202 -6.48 21.26 -4.24
C THR A 202 -7.86 21.03 -4.86
N LYS A 203 -8.23 19.79 -5.14
CA LYS A 203 -9.56 19.44 -5.67
C LYS A 203 -10.69 19.76 -4.70
N ILE A 204 -10.51 19.54 -3.40
CA ILE A 204 -11.50 19.97 -2.39
C ILE A 204 -11.68 21.47 -2.43
N ASN A 205 -10.59 22.24 -2.49
CA ASN A 205 -10.64 23.69 -2.55
C ASN A 205 -11.34 24.21 -3.82
N GLU A 206 -11.10 23.58 -4.98
CA GLU A 206 -11.79 23.90 -6.24
C GLU A 206 -13.30 23.64 -6.14
N ILE A 207 -13.72 22.54 -5.53
CA ILE A 207 -15.13 22.21 -5.30
C ILE A 207 -15.77 23.23 -4.35
N GLU A 208 -15.11 23.63 -3.28
CA GLU A 208 -15.61 24.63 -2.34
C GLU A 208 -15.73 26.01 -3.02
N GLN A 209 -14.77 26.42 -3.85
CA GLN A 209 -14.84 27.66 -4.62
C GLN A 209 -15.95 27.62 -5.67
N PHE A 210 -16.18 26.49 -6.33
CA PHE A 210 -17.25 26.31 -7.29
C PHE A 210 -18.62 26.41 -6.62
N ASN A 211 -18.81 25.76 -5.48
CA ASN A 211 -20.05 25.79 -4.71
C ASN A 211 -20.33 27.19 -4.13
N SER A 212 -19.31 27.91 -3.69
CA SER A 212 -19.46 29.27 -3.20
C SER A 212 -19.83 30.28 -4.31
N LYS A 213 -19.32 30.07 -5.54
CA LYS A 213 -19.68 30.93 -6.69
C LYS A 213 -21.07 30.62 -7.23
N ASN A 214 -21.50 29.36 -7.24
CA ASN A 214 -22.83 28.97 -7.72
C ASN A 214 -23.95 29.26 -6.73
N GLY A 215 -23.67 29.26 -5.43
CA GLY A 215 -24.62 29.73 -4.40
C GLY A 215 -24.90 31.22 -4.43
N LEU A 216 -24.14 32.00 -5.19
CA LEU A 216 -24.36 33.45 -5.39
C LEU A 216 -25.24 33.78 -6.62
N VAL A 217 -25.54 32.78 -7.47
CA VAL A 217 -26.29 33.01 -8.74
C VAL A 217 -27.79 32.71 -8.63
N GLU A 218 -28.24 32.04 -7.55
CA GLU A 218 -29.67 31.75 -7.36
C GLU A 218 -30.48 32.83 -6.63
N ASN A 219 -29.96 34.05 -6.47
CA ASN A 219 -30.68 35.19 -5.87
C ASN A 219 -30.65 36.45 -6.75
N GLN A 220 -31.12 36.35 -8.01
CA GLN A 220 -31.64 37.52 -8.76
C GLN A 220 -33.05 37.26 -9.24
#